data_e7d6269961e1920fe60e913d0050360e
#
_entry.id   e7d6269961e1920fe60e913d0050360e
#
_cell.length_a   1.000
_cell.length_b   1.000
_cell.length_c   1.000
_cell.angle_alpha   90.00
_cell.angle_beta   90.00
_cell.angle_gamma   90.00
#
_symmetry.space_group_name_H-M   'P 1'
#
loop_
_entity.id
_entity.type
_entity.pdbx_description
1 polymer ?
#
loop_
_entity_poly.entity_id
_entity_poly.type
_entity_poly.pdbx_seq_one_letter_code
_entity_poly.pdbx_strand_id
1 'polypeptide(L)'
;MIDANSQFFAILTNVGMAKQANADALGIPWKITDMGVGDANGTDPIPSATQTKLINEWRRRPLNQLKTDPANPTVLIAEQIIPADEGGKWIREIGLYDI
;
A
#
# COMPACT_ATOMS: atom_id res chain seq x y z
N MET A 1 3.20 -5.69 -13.72
CA MET A 1 4.29 -4.68 -13.69
C MET A 1 3.75 -3.34 -14.13
N ILE A 2 4.11 -2.28 -13.44
CA ILE A 2 3.73 -0.92 -13.83
C ILE A 2 4.77 -0.40 -14.82
N ASP A 3 4.30 0.09 -15.97
CA ASP A 3 5.14 0.69 -17.01
C ASP A 3 4.49 1.97 -17.55
N ALA A 4 5.03 2.53 -18.64
CA ALA A 4 4.53 3.78 -19.21
C ALA A 4 3.08 3.71 -19.71
N ASN A 5 2.56 2.50 -19.96
CA ASN A 5 1.21 2.29 -20.44
C ASN A 5 0.24 1.88 -19.32
N SER A 6 0.71 1.71 -18.12
CA SER A 6 -0.12 1.32 -16.99
C SER A 6 -1.07 2.43 -16.58
N GLN A 7 -2.28 2.07 -16.19
CA GLN A 7 -3.28 2.98 -15.62
C GLN A 7 -3.13 3.10 -14.10
N PHE A 8 -2.25 2.32 -13.49
CA PHE A 8 -2.06 2.27 -12.05
C PHE A 8 -0.65 2.71 -11.71
N PHE A 9 -0.52 3.49 -10.65
CA PHE A 9 0.74 4.06 -10.19
C PHE A 9 0.92 3.76 -8.72
N ALA A 10 2.15 3.50 -8.33
CA ALA A 10 2.51 3.31 -6.93
C ALA A 10 3.76 4.12 -6.61
N ILE A 11 3.77 4.75 -5.45
CA ILE A 11 4.92 5.52 -4.96
C ILE A 11 5.15 5.21 -3.49
N LEU A 12 6.37 5.42 -3.05
CA LEU A 12 6.71 5.45 -1.63
C LEU A 12 6.55 6.89 -1.16
N THR A 13 5.70 7.10 -0.14
CA THR A 13 5.48 8.43 0.41
C THR A 13 6.71 8.97 1.13
N ASN A 14 6.78 10.28 1.35
CA ASN A 14 7.88 10.89 2.10
C ASN A 14 7.99 10.30 3.52
N VAL A 15 6.86 10.06 4.18
CA VAL A 15 6.82 9.41 5.48
C VAL A 15 7.36 8.00 5.40
N GLY A 16 6.97 7.24 4.38
CA GLY A 16 7.46 5.88 4.16
C GLY A 16 8.97 5.85 3.89
N MET A 17 9.48 6.76 3.08
CA MET A 17 10.92 6.86 2.83
C MET A 17 11.71 7.17 4.11
N ALA A 18 11.20 8.08 4.94
CA ALA A 18 11.84 8.43 6.21
C ALA A 18 11.86 7.23 7.16
N LYS A 19 10.77 6.48 7.25
CA LYS A 19 10.69 5.29 8.10
C LYS A 19 11.62 4.19 7.62
N GLN A 20 11.72 3.98 6.32
CA GLN A 20 12.64 3.02 5.74
C GLN A 20 14.10 3.39 6.03
N ALA A 21 14.47 4.64 5.82
CA ALA A 21 15.83 5.11 6.09
C ALA A 21 16.19 4.98 7.57
N ASN A 22 15.26 5.29 8.46
CA ASN A 22 15.46 5.16 9.90
C ASN A 22 15.64 3.69 10.32
N ALA A 23 14.83 2.79 9.77
CA ALA A 23 14.96 1.37 10.04
C ALA A 23 16.31 0.82 9.54
N ASP A 24 16.74 1.22 8.35
CA ASP A 24 18.02 0.83 7.79
C ASP A 24 19.20 1.33 8.65
N ALA A 25 19.15 2.58 9.05
CA ALA A 25 20.21 3.18 9.88
C ALA A 25 20.33 2.52 11.26
N LEU A 26 19.21 2.08 11.84
CA LEU A 26 19.17 1.43 13.14
C LEU A 26 19.34 -0.08 13.07
N GLY A 27 19.35 -0.67 11.87
CA GLY A 27 19.43 -2.11 11.69
C GLY A 27 18.22 -2.88 12.20
N ILE A 28 17.05 -2.22 12.24
CA ILE A 28 15.80 -2.83 12.69
C ILE A 28 14.85 -3.05 11.51
N PRO A 29 13.99 -4.07 11.56
CA PRO A 29 13.03 -4.30 10.48
C PRO A 29 11.93 -3.23 10.50
N TRP A 30 11.56 -2.77 9.30
CA TRP A 30 10.38 -1.96 9.11
C TRP A 30 9.24 -2.87 8.66
N LYS A 31 8.22 -2.99 9.49
CA LYS A 31 7.11 -3.90 9.23
C LYS A 31 5.88 -3.15 8.76
N ILE A 32 5.41 -3.53 7.57
CA ILE A 32 4.09 -3.14 7.09
C ILE A 32 3.10 -4.16 7.64
N THR A 33 2.07 -3.69 8.31
CA THR A 33 1.12 -4.55 9.04
C THR A 33 -0.28 -4.52 8.44
N ASP A 34 -0.69 -3.40 7.85
CA ASP A 34 -2.07 -3.20 7.43
C ASP A 34 -2.15 -2.70 6.00
N MET A 35 -3.26 -3.01 5.35
CA MET A 35 -3.62 -2.48 4.05
C MET A 35 -4.96 -1.76 4.15
N GLY A 36 -5.00 -0.51 3.70
CA GLY A 36 -6.22 0.24 3.53
C GLY A 36 -6.64 0.27 2.08
N VAL A 37 -7.93 0.23 1.83
CA VAL A 37 -8.51 0.38 0.50
C VAL A 37 -9.56 1.48 0.52
N GLY A 38 -9.66 2.22 -0.57
CA GLY A 38 -10.59 3.32 -0.70
C GLY A 38 -11.11 3.48 -2.11
N ASP A 39 -12.14 4.30 -2.26
CA ASP A 39 -12.74 4.58 -3.57
C ASP A 39 -12.36 5.95 -4.14
N ALA A 40 -11.51 6.68 -3.45
CA ALA A 40 -11.05 8.01 -3.84
C ALA A 40 -12.19 8.97 -4.19
N ASN A 41 -13.34 8.81 -3.53
CA ASN A 41 -14.56 9.59 -3.79
C ASN A 41 -15.00 9.53 -5.26
N GLY A 42 -14.77 8.38 -5.93
CA GLY A 42 -15.16 8.17 -7.32
C GLY A 42 -14.20 8.77 -8.35
N THR A 43 -13.02 9.21 -7.94
CA THR A 43 -12.02 9.78 -8.85
C THR A 43 -10.95 8.75 -9.21
N ASP A 44 -10.11 9.09 -10.18
CA ASP A 44 -8.91 8.30 -10.52
C ASP A 44 -7.69 9.03 -9.97
N PRO A 45 -7.27 8.73 -8.74
CA PRO A 45 -6.25 9.51 -8.07
C PRO A 45 -4.86 9.21 -8.62
N ILE A 46 -4.00 10.24 -8.59
CA ILE A 46 -2.57 10.08 -8.81
C ILE A 46 -1.89 10.15 -7.45
N PRO A 47 -1.11 9.12 -7.06
CA PRO A 47 -0.45 9.13 -5.77
C PRO A 47 0.49 10.33 -5.61
N SER A 48 0.54 10.90 -4.41
CA SER A 48 1.42 12.00 -4.07
C SER A 48 2.40 11.58 -2.97
N ALA A 49 3.66 11.99 -3.12
CA ALA A 49 4.70 11.69 -2.14
C ALA A 49 4.41 12.32 -0.76
N THR A 50 3.64 13.40 -0.73
CA THR A 50 3.27 14.08 0.52
C THR A 50 2.06 13.47 1.20
N GLN A 51 1.45 12.47 0.59
CA GLN A 51 0.24 11.84 1.10
C GLN A 51 0.51 11.04 2.37
N THR A 52 -0.36 11.15 3.36
CA THR A 52 -0.27 10.42 4.63
C THR A 52 -1.47 9.51 4.86
N LYS A 53 -2.49 9.60 4.03
CA LYS A 53 -3.72 8.81 4.12
C LYS A 53 -4.37 8.70 2.74
N LEU A 54 -5.29 7.76 2.60
CA LEU A 54 -6.11 7.65 1.40
C LEU A 54 -7.15 8.78 1.34
N ILE A 55 -7.62 9.08 0.14
CA ILE A 55 -8.63 10.13 -0.08
C ILE A 55 -9.93 9.75 0.60
N ASN A 56 -10.40 8.53 0.41
CA ASN A 56 -11.61 8.02 1.07
C ASN A 56 -11.48 6.54 1.36
N GLU A 57 -10.85 6.21 2.50
CA GLU A 57 -10.66 4.84 2.93
C GLU A 57 -11.96 4.27 3.48
N TRP A 58 -12.37 3.11 2.98
CA TRP A 58 -13.56 2.44 3.49
C TRP A 58 -13.25 1.13 4.22
N ARG A 59 -12.01 0.64 4.16
CA ARG A 59 -11.60 -0.55 4.89
C ARG A 59 -10.10 -0.50 5.17
N ARG A 60 -9.72 -0.79 6.41
CA ARG A 60 -8.33 -1.01 6.81
C ARG A 60 -8.28 -2.23 7.70
N ARG A 61 -7.48 -3.22 7.32
CA ARG A 61 -7.34 -4.48 8.05
C ARG A 61 -5.91 -4.97 7.96
N PRO A 62 -5.48 -5.84 8.89
CA PRO A 62 -4.17 -6.48 8.81
C PRO A 62 -3.98 -7.23 7.50
N LEU A 63 -2.72 -7.36 7.08
CA LEU A 63 -2.36 -8.17 5.92
C LEU A 63 -2.59 -9.65 6.21
N ASN A 64 -3.08 -10.37 5.21
CA ASN A 64 -3.13 -11.83 5.25
C ASN A 64 -1.73 -12.42 5.06
N GLN A 65 -0.92 -11.78 4.21
CA GLN A 65 0.43 -12.23 3.93
C GLN A 65 1.31 -11.06 3.50
N LEU A 66 2.56 -11.09 3.92
CA LEU A 66 3.60 -10.18 3.47
C LEU A 66 4.86 -11.00 3.24
N LYS A 67 5.37 -11.01 2.01
CA LYS A 67 6.56 -11.78 1.65
C LYS A 67 7.31 -11.14 0.51
N THR A 68 8.56 -11.55 0.32
CA THR A 68 9.31 -11.20 -0.88
C THR A 68 8.97 -12.16 -2.02
N ASP A 69 9.04 -11.68 -3.25
CA ASP A 69 8.83 -12.51 -4.42
C ASP A 69 10.01 -13.49 -4.56
N PRO A 70 9.77 -14.82 -4.60
CA PRO A 70 10.84 -15.80 -4.77
C PRO A 70 11.65 -15.63 -6.07
N ALA A 71 11.01 -15.11 -7.10
CA ALA A 71 11.66 -14.90 -8.40
C ALA A 71 12.42 -13.57 -8.44
N ASN A 72 12.04 -12.59 -7.64
CA ASN A 72 12.70 -11.28 -7.59
C ASN A 72 12.64 -10.73 -6.14
N PRO A 73 13.70 -10.91 -5.35
CA PRO A 73 13.70 -10.54 -3.94
C PRO A 73 13.63 -9.02 -3.69
N THR A 74 13.70 -8.20 -4.73
CA THR A 74 13.48 -6.75 -4.60
C THR A 74 12.00 -6.38 -4.62
N VAL A 75 11.12 -7.33 -4.91
CA VAL A 75 9.67 -7.11 -4.95
C VAL A 75 9.04 -7.64 -3.67
N LEU A 76 8.25 -6.79 -3.02
CA LEU A 76 7.47 -7.15 -1.84
C LEU A 76 6.04 -7.44 -2.25
N ILE A 77 5.52 -8.58 -1.80
CA ILE A 77 4.13 -8.98 -2.06
C ILE A 77 3.33 -8.80 -0.78
N ALA A 78 2.32 -7.95 -0.84
CA ALA A 78 1.37 -7.74 0.25
C ALA A 78 -0.01 -8.21 -0.21
N GLU A 79 -0.66 -9.02 0.62
CA GLU A 79 -1.93 -9.64 0.27
C GLU A 79 -2.96 -9.40 1.35
N GLN A 80 -4.17 -9.04 0.92
CA GLN A 80 -5.32 -8.92 1.80
C GLN A 80 -6.56 -9.48 1.10
N ILE A 81 -7.31 -10.31 1.82
CA ILE A 81 -8.57 -10.86 1.33
C ILE A 81 -9.71 -10.04 1.89
N ILE A 82 -10.59 -9.56 1.02
CA ILE A 82 -11.80 -8.84 1.42
C ILE A 82 -12.97 -9.83 1.35
N PRO A 83 -13.57 -10.19 2.50
CA PRO A 83 -14.73 -11.08 2.51
C PRO A 83 -15.91 -10.48 1.73
N ALA A 84 -16.77 -11.34 1.19
CA ALA A 84 -17.90 -10.90 0.37
C ALA A 84 -18.86 -9.96 1.11
N ASP A 85 -19.02 -10.15 2.44
CA ASP A 85 -19.88 -9.31 3.26
C ASP A 85 -19.27 -7.93 3.58
N GLU A 86 -17.98 -7.74 3.35
CA GLU A 86 -17.30 -6.46 3.52
C GLU A 86 -16.96 -5.79 2.19
N GLY A 87 -17.18 -6.46 1.07
CA GLY A 87 -16.92 -5.95 -0.26
C GLY A 87 -18.06 -5.14 -0.85
N GLY A 88 -18.12 -5.08 -2.17
CA GLY A 88 -19.18 -4.40 -2.90
C GLY A 88 -18.93 -2.91 -3.15
N LYS A 89 -17.74 -2.42 -2.81
CA LYS A 89 -17.32 -1.05 -3.06
C LYS A 89 -16.16 -1.01 -4.04
N TRP A 90 -16.04 0.11 -4.76
CA TRP A 90 -14.94 0.29 -5.69
C TRP A 90 -13.61 0.46 -4.96
N ILE A 91 -12.57 -0.12 -5.53
CA ILE A 91 -11.20 0.09 -5.08
C ILE A 91 -10.49 0.93 -6.13
N ARG A 92 -10.15 2.16 -5.78
CA ARG A 92 -9.42 3.09 -6.64
C ARG A 92 -8.12 3.56 -6.02
N GLU A 93 -7.88 3.23 -4.76
CA GLU A 93 -6.67 3.58 -4.02
C GLU A 93 -6.37 2.51 -3.00
N ILE A 94 -5.10 2.25 -2.79
CA ILE A 94 -4.61 1.27 -1.82
C ILE A 94 -3.45 1.91 -1.07
N GLY A 95 -3.45 1.78 0.25
CA GLY A 95 -2.35 2.22 1.09
C GLY A 95 -1.81 1.10 1.95
N LEU A 96 -0.50 1.05 2.10
CA LEU A 96 0.17 0.16 3.03
C LEU A 96 0.60 0.95 4.25
N TYR A 97 0.33 0.41 5.43
CA TYR A 97 0.57 1.09 6.70
C TYR A 97 1.45 0.24 7.61
N ASP A 98 2.26 0.90 8.40
CA ASP A 98 3.03 0.27 9.47
C ASP A 98 2.30 0.44 10.82
N ILE A 99 2.94 -0.04 11.87
CA ILE A 99 2.43 0.10 13.24
C ILE A 99 2.41 1.57 13.66
#